data_1340ffd57ecd145dc743d2dfce0654ab
#
_entry.id   1340ffd57ecd145dc743d2dfce0654ab
#
_cell.length_a   1.000
_cell.length_b   1.000
_cell.length_c   1.000
_cell.angle_alpha   90.00
_cell.angle_beta   90.00
_cell.angle_gamma   90.00
#
_symmetry.space_group_name_H-M   'P 1'
#
loop_
_entity.id
_entity.type
_entity.pdbx_description
1 polymer ?
#
loop_
_entity_poly.entity_id
_entity_poly.type
_entity_poly.pdbx_seq_one_letter_code
_entity_poly.pdbx_strand_id
1 'polypeptide(L)'
;MKTMGLADLRLVAPERYPAKEAQWMATNAGDVLDNARIHPTLEDSIKDCVAAFAMSARGREWSPQVLDVRSAAQQATQIEGPVAFVFGNEMAGLTNEEMFACQYLVHIPASKAFSSLNLAQAVQVVAYELHMAVDNAMPFARAEMRATVADLEGLYAHLEQAAVASGFMAPTSRLRERWRRLFSRVPAFEREEVNIMRGLLKALMSKWNS
;
A
#
# COMPACT_ATOMS: atom_id res chain seq x y z
N MET A 1 -10.81 11.67 9.44
CA MET A 1 -10.50 10.30 9.87
C MET A 1 -11.41 9.86 11.04
N LYS A 2 -11.30 10.45 12.22
CA LYS A 2 -12.04 10.05 13.43
C LYS A 2 -13.55 9.96 13.23
N THR A 3 -14.17 10.91 12.55
CA THR A 3 -15.62 10.93 12.22
C THR A 3 -16.07 9.73 11.40
N MET A 4 -15.14 9.10 10.68
CA MET A 4 -15.38 7.91 9.84
C MET A 4 -14.84 6.62 10.47
N GLY A 5 -14.54 6.66 11.79
CA GLY A 5 -14.07 5.48 12.52
C GLY A 5 -12.59 5.10 12.30
N LEU A 6 -11.81 5.95 11.62
CA LEU A 6 -10.39 5.69 11.35
C LEU A 6 -9.52 6.40 12.40
N ALA A 7 -8.67 5.63 13.09
CA ALA A 7 -7.81 6.12 14.17
C ALA A 7 -6.30 5.85 13.94
N ASP A 8 -5.93 4.86 13.10
CA ASP A 8 -4.53 4.53 12.85
C ASP A 8 -3.93 5.52 11.85
N LEU A 9 -3.20 6.50 12.36
CA LEU A 9 -2.45 7.48 11.57
C LEU A 9 -0.96 7.11 11.60
N ARG A 10 -0.37 6.94 10.42
CA ARG A 10 1.06 6.72 10.25
C ARG A 10 1.67 7.88 9.49
N LEU A 11 2.73 8.45 10.03
CA LEU A 11 3.47 9.57 9.43
C LEU A 11 4.85 9.08 9.01
N VAL A 12 5.17 9.26 7.74
CA VAL A 12 6.47 8.86 7.18
C VAL A 12 7.36 10.08 7.08
N ALA A 13 8.49 10.07 7.79
CA ALA A 13 9.50 11.12 7.82
C ALA A 13 8.90 12.55 7.89
N PRO A 14 7.99 12.86 8.83
CA PRO A 14 7.36 14.17 8.89
C PRO A 14 8.41 15.24 9.22
N GLU A 15 8.42 16.36 8.46
CA GLU A 15 9.35 17.47 8.71
C GLU A 15 9.13 18.13 10.06
N ARG A 16 7.87 18.23 10.51
CA ARG A 16 7.47 18.86 11.77
C ARG A 16 6.42 18.02 12.47
N TYR A 17 6.85 17.30 13.48
CA TYR A 17 5.95 16.55 14.35
C TYR A 17 6.62 16.32 15.72
N PRO A 18 5.90 16.56 16.84
CA PRO A 18 4.56 17.16 16.92
C PRO A 18 4.54 18.65 16.55
N ALA A 19 3.43 19.13 16.00
CA ALA A 19 3.23 20.52 15.62
C ALA A 19 2.01 21.09 16.35
N LYS A 20 2.16 22.25 17.00
CA LYS A 20 1.07 22.92 17.73
C LYS A 20 -0.09 23.29 16.79
N GLU A 21 0.24 23.68 15.56
CA GLU A 21 -0.73 24.02 14.53
C GLU A 21 -1.62 22.83 14.17
N ALA A 22 -1.05 21.62 14.10
CA ALA A 22 -1.79 20.39 13.85
C ALA A 22 -2.77 20.10 15.00
N GLN A 23 -2.34 20.30 16.25
CA GLN A 23 -3.21 20.13 17.42
C GLN A 23 -4.37 21.13 17.42
N TRP A 24 -4.12 22.41 17.09
CA TRP A 24 -5.18 23.41 16.98
C TRP A 24 -6.22 23.07 15.91
N MET A 25 -5.76 22.54 14.78
CA MET A 25 -6.64 22.12 13.66
C MET A 25 -7.39 20.81 13.94
N ALA A 26 -6.87 19.97 14.82
CA ALA A 26 -7.47 18.66 15.13
C ALA A 26 -8.76 18.76 15.96
N THR A 27 -9.03 19.89 16.61
CA THR A 27 -10.20 20.13 17.47
C THR A 27 -10.39 18.95 18.46
N ASN A 28 -11.46 18.15 18.30
CA ASN A 28 -11.76 17.00 19.17
C ASN A 28 -11.12 15.67 18.69
N ALA A 29 -10.16 15.72 17.77
CA ALA A 29 -9.45 14.57 17.22
C ALA A 29 -7.95 14.58 17.58
N GLY A 30 -7.55 15.29 18.64
CA GLY A 30 -6.17 15.32 19.13
C GLY A 30 -5.62 13.95 19.48
N ASP A 31 -6.46 13.04 19.97
CA ASP A 31 -6.12 11.65 20.25
C ASP A 31 -5.59 10.88 19.03
N VAL A 32 -6.05 11.18 17.82
CA VAL A 32 -5.53 10.57 16.57
C VAL A 32 -4.10 11.05 16.32
N LEU A 33 -3.81 12.34 16.59
CA LEU A 33 -2.44 12.85 16.50
C LEU A 33 -1.56 12.27 17.60
N ASP A 34 -2.01 12.28 18.84
CA ASP A 34 -1.22 11.82 20.00
C ASP A 34 -0.82 10.33 19.87
N ASN A 35 -1.65 9.53 19.21
CA ASN A 35 -1.40 8.12 18.93
C ASN A 35 -0.77 7.86 17.55
N ALA A 36 -0.44 8.90 16.78
CA ALA A 36 0.17 8.72 15.46
C ALA A 36 1.53 8.04 15.55
N ARG A 37 1.75 7.06 14.70
CA ARG A 37 3.01 6.31 14.61
C ARG A 37 3.93 6.95 13.59
N ILE A 38 5.18 7.21 13.99
CA ILE A 38 6.20 7.82 13.11
C ILE A 38 7.10 6.73 12.56
N HIS A 39 7.31 6.74 11.26
CA HIS A 39 8.17 5.79 10.56
C HIS A 39 9.22 6.53 9.73
N PRO A 40 10.46 6.00 9.63
CA PRO A 40 11.51 6.63 8.81
C PRO A 40 11.25 6.46 7.31
N THR A 41 10.60 5.36 6.90
CA THR A 41 10.32 5.04 5.50
C THR A 41 8.88 4.58 5.31
N LEU A 42 8.40 4.61 4.07
CA LEU A 42 7.08 4.07 3.72
C LEU A 42 7.05 2.55 3.95
N GLU A 43 8.08 1.84 3.54
CA GLU A 43 8.19 0.39 3.70
C GLU A 43 8.04 -0.02 5.17
N ASP A 44 8.70 0.69 6.08
CA ASP A 44 8.55 0.44 7.52
C ASP A 44 7.13 0.71 8.03
N SER A 45 6.46 1.68 7.41
CA SER A 45 5.11 2.06 7.83
C SER A 45 4.03 1.07 7.39
N ILE A 46 4.25 0.35 6.28
CA ILE A 46 3.24 -0.57 5.70
C ILE A 46 3.61 -2.05 5.80
N LYS A 47 4.75 -2.39 6.40
CA LYS A 47 5.29 -3.76 6.44
C LYS A 47 4.36 -4.81 7.09
N ASP A 48 3.53 -4.36 8.03
CA ASP A 48 2.53 -5.18 8.73
C ASP A 48 1.17 -5.21 8.03
N CYS A 49 1.00 -4.41 6.96
CA CYS A 49 -0.23 -4.39 6.18
C CYS A 49 -0.27 -5.55 5.18
N VAL A 50 -1.47 -6.06 4.96
CA VAL A 50 -1.75 -7.10 3.95
C VAL A 50 -1.83 -6.49 2.56
N ALA A 51 -2.28 -5.25 2.46
CA ALA A 51 -2.30 -4.49 1.21
C ALA A 51 -2.09 -3.00 1.46
N ALA A 52 -1.52 -2.33 0.46
CA ALA A 52 -1.34 -0.88 0.44
C ALA A 52 -1.89 -0.28 -0.86
N PHE A 53 -2.60 0.82 -0.72
CA PHE A 53 -3.32 1.55 -1.77
C PHE A 53 -2.70 2.94 -1.91
N ALA A 54 -1.94 3.19 -2.99
CA ALA A 54 -1.30 4.47 -3.26
C ALA A 54 -2.30 5.45 -3.87
N MET A 55 -2.47 6.63 -3.28
CA MET A 55 -3.34 7.67 -3.80
C MET A 55 -2.61 8.55 -4.82
N SER A 56 -3.16 8.68 -6.03
CA SER A 56 -2.58 9.55 -7.06
C SER A 56 -3.66 10.17 -7.93
N ALA A 57 -3.52 11.46 -8.23
CA ALA A 57 -4.34 12.18 -9.22
C ALA A 57 -3.88 11.94 -10.66
N ARG A 58 -2.70 11.34 -10.87
CA ARG A 58 -2.07 11.15 -12.18
C ARG A 58 -1.97 9.66 -12.50
N GLY A 59 -2.51 9.26 -13.67
CA GLY A 59 -2.19 7.96 -14.27
C GLY A 59 -0.73 7.94 -14.72
N ARG A 60 -0.05 6.80 -14.58
CA ARG A 60 1.32 6.59 -15.06
C ARG A 60 1.41 5.33 -15.91
N GLU A 61 2.30 5.33 -16.89
CA GLU A 61 2.47 4.27 -17.90
C GLU A 61 2.82 2.90 -17.27
N TRP A 62 3.53 2.94 -16.12
CA TRP A 62 3.94 1.77 -15.34
C TRP A 62 3.35 1.89 -13.93
N SER A 63 2.06 1.63 -13.80
CA SER A 63 1.38 1.67 -12.50
C SER A 63 0.95 0.27 -12.05
N PRO A 64 0.77 0.05 -10.73
CA PRO A 64 0.01 -1.06 -10.18
C PRO A 64 -1.41 -1.12 -10.76
N GLN A 65 -2.21 -2.09 -10.35
CA GLN A 65 -3.63 -2.14 -10.71
C GLN A 65 -4.31 -0.83 -10.30
N VAL A 66 -4.95 -0.17 -11.27
CA VAL A 66 -5.62 1.12 -11.06
C VAL A 66 -7.06 0.90 -10.67
N LEU A 67 -7.48 1.54 -9.59
CA LEU A 67 -8.86 1.51 -9.07
C LEU A 67 -9.36 2.94 -8.86
N ASP A 68 -10.66 3.15 -9.00
CA ASP A 68 -11.31 4.32 -8.43
C ASP A 68 -11.47 4.13 -6.91
N VAL A 69 -11.64 5.25 -6.17
CA VAL A 69 -11.68 5.24 -4.71
C VAL A 69 -12.79 4.36 -4.13
N ARG A 70 -13.95 4.27 -4.79
CA ARG A 70 -15.07 3.43 -4.35
C ARG A 70 -14.77 1.96 -4.50
N SER A 71 -14.26 1.55 -5.65
CA SER A 71 -13.80 0.18 -5.90
C SER A 71 -12.67 -0.22 -4.96
N ALA A 72 -11.72 0.70 -4.69
CA ALA A 72 -10.65 0.48 -3.75
C ALA A 72 -11.16 0.29 -2.30
N ALA A 73 -12.13 1.10 -1.87
CA ALA A 73 -12.75 0.94 -0.56
C ALA A 73 -13.48 -0.40 -0.41
N GLN A 74 -14.25 -0.80 -1.41
CA GLN A 74 -14.91 -2.11 -1.45
C GLN A 74 -13.88 -3.25 -1.39
N GLN A 75 -12.81 -3.16 -2.17
CA GLN A 75 -11.77 -4.17 -2.16
C GLN A 75 -11.03 -4.22 -0.81
N ALA A 76 -10.75 -3.07 -0.21
CA ALA A 76 -10.10 -3.00 1.09
C ALA A 76 -10.91 -3.68 2.20
N THR A 77 -12.24 -3.57 2.19
CA THR A 77 -13.11 -4.26 3.15
C THR A 77 -13.19 -5.77 2.93
N GLN A 78 -12.78 -6.25 1.76
CA GLN A 78 -12.70 -7.67 1.43
C GLN A 78 -11.34 -8.29 1.80
N ILE A 79 -10.37 -7.50 2.17
CA ILE A 79 -9.06 -7.98 2.59
C ILE A 79 -9.08 -8.19 4.10
N GLU A 80 -8.82 -9.40 4.53
CA GLU A 80 -8.69 -9.69 5.93
C GLU A 80 -7.31 -9.32 6.46
N GLY A 81 -7.28 -8.41 7.42
CA GLY A 81 -6.07 -7.87 8.02
C GLY A 81 -5.89 -6.37 7.77
N PRO A 82 -4.80 -5.78 8.29
CA PRO A 82 -4.54 -4.37 8.14
C PRO A 82 -4.30 -3.96 6.68
N VAL A 83 -4.96 -2.90 6.24
CA VAL A 83 -4.72 -2.27 4.94
C VAL A 83 -4.30 -0.82 5.14
N ALA A 84 -3.46 -0.30 4.24
CA ALA A 84 -3.00 1.07 4.27
C ALA A 84 -3.46 1.84 3.04
N PHE A 85 -3.97 3.06 3.24
CA PHE A 85 -4.13 4.05 2.18
C PHE A 85 -3.02 5.09 2.32
N VAL A 86 -2.19 5.19 1.28
CA VAL A 86 -0.96 5.96 1.29
C VAL A 86 -1.15 7.24 0.49
N PHE A 87 -0.88 8.37 1.14
CA PHE A 87 -0.99 9.69 0.54
C PHE A 87 0.40 10.34 0.48
N GLY A 88 0.72 10.97 -0.64
CA GLY A 88 1.92 11.78 -0.77
C GLY A 88 1.73 13.20 -0.20
N ASN A 89 2.79 13.99 -0.19
CA ASN A 89 2.71 15.39 0.19
C ASN A 89 1.96 16.22 -0.87
N GLU A 90 1.49 17.42 -0.50
CA GLU A 90 0.67 18.27 -1.37
C GLU A 90 1.41 18.75 -2.61
N MET A 91 2.71 18.91 -2.57
CA MET A 91 3.48 19.47 -3.67
C MET A 91 3.88 18.43 -4.72
N ALA A 92 4.46 17.34 -4.30
CA ALA A 92 5.03 16.33 -5.20
C ALA A 92 4.14 15.08 -5.37
N GLY A 93 3.25 14.81 -4.42
CA GLY A 93 2.53 13.54 -4.34
C GLY A 93 3.47 12.40 -3.94
N LEU A 94 3.14 11.18 -4.34
CA LEU A 94 3.99 10.00 -4.14
C LEU A 94 5.05 9.90 -5.25
N THR A 95 6.25 9.49 -4.88
CA THR A 95 7.30 9.10 -5.83
C THR A 95 6.94 7.82 -6.57
N ASN A 96 7.68 7.48 -7.63
CA ASN A 96 7.49 6.21 -8.33
C ASN A 96 7.78 5.02 -7.41
N GLU A 97 8.82 5.11 -6.59
CA GLU A 97 9.22 4.07 -5.65
C GLU A 97 8.12 3.83 -4.61
N GLU A 98 7.59 4.90 -4.01
CA GLU A 98 6.48 4.80 -3.05
C GLU A 98 5.20 4.22 -3.66
N MET A 99 4.87 4.60 -4.91
CA MET A 99 3.73 4.00 -5.60
C MET A 99 3.94 2.52 -5.89
N PHE A 100 5.16 2.11 -6.27
CA PHE A 100 5.47 0.71 -6.56
C PHE A 100 5.62 -0.15 -5.29
N ALA A 101 5.80 0.45 -4.13
CA ALA A 101 5.70 -0.25 -2.85
C ALA A 101 4.27 -0.67 -2.52
N CYS A 102 3.26 -0.03 -3.15
CA CYS A 102 1.85 -0.33 -2.97
C CYS A 102 1.36 -1.31 -4.05
N GLN A 103 0.37 -2.15 -3.70
CA GLN A 103 -0.24 -3.13 -4.62
C GLN A 103 -1.23 -2.48 -5.58
N TYR A 104 -1.88 -1.40 -5.15
CA TYR A 104 -2.93 -0.73 -5.91
C TYR A 104 -2.61 0.75 -6.08
N LEU A 105 -2.96 1.30 -7.24
CA LEU A 105 -2.99 2.74 -7.48
C LEU A 105 -4.45 3.20 -7.47
N VAL A 106 -4.76 4.18 -6.65
CA VAL A 106 -6.13 4.65 -6.47
C VAL A 106 -6.26 6.11 -6.89
N HIS A 107 -7.29 6.39 -7.66
CA HIS A 107 -7.62 7.76 -8.02
C HIS A 107 -9.02 8.14 -7.53
N ILE A 108 -9.18 9.39 -7.15
CA ILE A 108 -10.49 9.97 -6.88
C ILE A 108 -11.00 10.56 -8.19
N PRO A 109 -12.13 10.09 -8.74
CA PRO A 109 -12.72 10.67 -9.94
C PRO A 109 -13.00 12.16 -9.73
N ALA A 110 -12.36 13.00 -10.51
CA ALA A 110 -12.47 14.46 -10.44
C ALA A 110 -12.57 15.06 -11.84
N SER A 111 -12.79 16.38 -11.91
CA SER A 111 -12.84 17.10 -13.17
C SER A 111 -11.54 16.94 -13.96
N LYS A 112 -11.64 16.71 -15.27
CA LYS A 112 -10.46 16.63 -16.15
C LYS A 112 -9.66 17.97 -16.19
N ALA A 113 -10.36 19.09 -15.96
CA ALA A 113 -9.72 20.40 -15.95
C ALA A 113 -8.95 20.67 -14.64
N PHE A 114 -9.36 20.03 -13.52
CA PHE A 114 -8.74 20.21 -12.22
C PHE A 114 -8.93 18.95 -11.38
N SER A 115 -7.94 18.06 -11.42
CA SER A 115 -8.01 16.72 -10.80
C SER A 115 -7.32 16.63 -9.44
N SER A 116 -6.54 17.63 -9.03
CA SER A 116 -5.82 17.62 -7.76
C SER A 116 -6.70 18.13 -6.63
N LEU A 117 -6.88 17.31 -5.61
CA LEU A 117 -7.56 17.66 -4.36
C LEU A 117 -6.52 18.11 -3.31
N ASN A 118 -6.94 19.00 -2.41
CA ASN A 118 -6.20 19.22 -1.16
C ASN A 118 -6.06 17.90 -0.41
N LEU A 119 -4.94 17.69 0.27
CA LEU A 119 -4.63 16.43 0.94
C LEU A 119 -5.70 16.04 1.97
N ALA A 120 -6.13 16.99 2.82
CA ALA A 120 -7.15 16.71 3.82
C ALA A 120 -8.51 16.33 3.19
N GLN A 121 -8.85 16.94 2.05
CA GLN A 121 -10.05 16.59 1.29
C GLN A 121 -9.92 15.19 0.67
N ALA A 122 -8.78 14.84 0.12
CA ALA A 122 -8.53 13.50 -0.42
C ALA A 122 -8.64 12.43 0.69
N VAL A 123 -8.05 12.68 1.85
CA VAL A 123 -8.17 11.80 3.03
C VAL A 123 -9.63 11.67 3.47
N GLN A 124 -10.41 12.76 3.46
CA GLN A 124 -11.83 12.71 3.84
C GLN A 124 -12.66 11.90 2.85
N VAL A 125 -12.42 12.03 1.54
CA VAL A 125 -13.14 11.23 0.52
C VAL A 125 -12.85 9.74 0.70
N VAL A 126 -11.58 9.37 0.85
CA VAL A 126 -11.18 7.97 1.08
C VAL A 126 -11.82 7.43 2.37
N ALA A 127 -11.74 8.20 3.47
CA ALA A 127 -12.31 7.82 4.75
C ALA A 127 -13.83 7.61 4.66
N TYR A 128 -14.54 8.46 3.91
CA TYR A 128 -15.97 8.33 3.68
C TYR A 128 -16.32 7.06 2.88
N GLU A 129 -15.63 6.80 1.76
CA GLU A 129 -15.88 5.61 0.95
C GLU A 129 -15.57 4.32 1.72
N LEU A 130 -14.53 4.32 2.56
CA LEU A 130 -14.24 3.20 3.46
C LEU A 130 -15.36 2.99 4.49
N HIS A 131 -15.85 4.05 5.12
CA HIS A 131 -16.96 3.98 6.07
C HIS A 131 -18.21 3.39 5.43
N MET A 132 -18.57 3.88 4.24
CA MET A 132 -19.70 3.38 3.47
C MET A 132 -19.53 1.92 3.02
N ALA A 133 -18.30 1.52 2.69
CA ALA A 133 -18.01 0.15 2.28
C ALA A 133 -18.11 -0.84 3.44
N VAL A 134 -17.70 -0.46 4.65
CA VAL A 134 -17.82 -1.29 5.87
C VAL A 134 -19.29 -1.55 6.20
N ASP A 135 -20.15 -0.54 6.13
CA ASP A 135 -21.58 -0.69 6.42
C ASP A 135 -22.30 -1.63 5.42
N ASN A 136 -21.75 -1.79 4.21
CA ASN A 136 -22.26 -2.66 3.17
C ASN A 136 -21.51 -4.00 3.05
N ALA A 137 -20.51 -4.24 3.88
CA ALA A 137 -19.69 -5.46 3.79
C ALA A 137 -20.46 -6.69 4.31
N MET A 138 -20.47 -7.74 3.50
CA MET A 138 -20.98 -9.05 3.94
C MET A 138 -19.99 -9.68 4.92
N PRO A 139 -20.43 -10.35 6.00
CA PRO A 139 -19.52 -11.01 6.92
C PRO A 139 -18.77 -12.16 6.23
N PHE A 140 -17.44 -12.15 6.36
CA PHE A 140 -16.58 -13.16 5.74
C PHE A 140 -16.53 -14.48 6.52
N ALA A 141 -16.51 -15.56 5.77
CA ALA A 141 -16.18 -16.88 6.27
C ALA A 141 -14.65 -17.11 6.12
N ARG A 142 -14.01 -17.37 7.25
CA ARG A 142 -12.64 -17.91 7.46
C ARG A 142 -11.45 -17.00 7.13
N ALA A 143 -10.73 -16.67 8.21
CA ALA A 143 -9.41 -16.05 8.22
C ALA A 143 -8.33 -17.04 7.76
N GLU A 144 -7.99 -17.03 6.50
CA GLU A 144 -6.71 -17.55 6.05
C GLU A 144 -5.65 -16.47 6.26
N MET A 145 -4.47 -16.83 6.78
CA MET A 145 -3.43 -15.84 7.08
C MET A 145 -2.90 -15.24 5.78
N ARG A 146 -3.29 -14.02 5.50
CA ARG A 146 -2.85 -13.27 4.32
C ARG A 146 -1.36 -12.90 4.42
N ALA A 147 -0.69 -12.94 3.28
CA ALA A 147 0.68 -12.47 3.18
C ALA A 147 0.72 -10.95 3.38
N THR A 148 1.64 -10.49 4.22
CA THR A 148 1.88 -9.05 4.43
C THR A 148 2.67 -8.44 3.26
N VAL A 149 2.73 -7.11 3.18
CA VAL A 149 3.60 -6.42 2.23
C VAL A 149 5.06 -6.87 2.41
N ALA A 150 5.52 -7.07 3.64
CA ALA A 150 6.87 -7.57 3.92
C ALA A 150 7.09 -9.00 3.40
N ASP A 151 6.10 -9.88 3.48
CA ASP A 151 6.18 -11.24 2.93
C ASP A 151 6.35 -11.20 1.40
N LEU A 152 5.59 -10.34 0.71
CA LEU A 152 5.68 -10.13 -0.74
C LEU A 152 7.01 -9.50 -1.15
N GLU A 153 7.50 -8.48 -0.46
CA GLU A 153 8.82 -7.89 -0.73
C GLU A 153 9.94 -8.92 -0.57
N GLY A 154 9.84 -9.80 0.42
CA GLY A 154 10.76 -10.93 0.58
C GLY A 154 10.69 -11.93 -0.59
N LEU A 155 9.51 -12.15 -1.18
CA LEU A 155 9.36 -12.96 -2.39
C LEU A 155 10.00 -12.27 -3.60
N TYR A 156 9.76 -10.97 -3.80
CA TYR A 156 10.34 -10.22 -4.92
C TYR A 156 11.87 -10.19 -4.87
N ALA A 157 12.45 -10.04 -3.68
CA ALA A 157 13.88 -10.13 -3.51
C ALA A 157 14.44 -11.51 -3.90
N HIS A 158 13.79 -12.61 -3.52
CA HIS A 158 14.19 -13.96 -3.91
C HIS A 158 14.04 -14.19 -5.42
N LEU A 159 12.97 -13.70 -6.06
CA LEU A 159 12.77 -13.76 -7.50
C LEU A 159 13.87 -13.01 -8.26
N GLU A 160 14.26 -11.83 -7.77
CA GLU A 160 15.35 -11.04 -8.34
C GLU A 160 16.70 -11.78 -8.23
N GLN A 161 17.01 -12.32 -7.05
CA GLN A 161 18.23 -13.11 -6.84
C GLN A 161 18.28 -14.33 -7.75
N ALA A 162 17.18 -15.07 -7.89
CA ALA A 162 17.09 -16.23 -8.77
C ALA A 162 17.25 -15.83 -10.24
N ALA A 163 16.66 -14.73 -10.69
CA ALA A 163 16.80 -14.25 -12.06
C ALA A 163 18.24 -13.83 -12.40
N VAL A 164 18.93 -13.21 -11.45
CA VAL A 164 20.36 -12.86 -11.61
C VAL A 164 21.24 -14.11 -11.61
N ALA A 165 21.04 -15.01 -10.66
CA ALA A 165 21.83 -16.24 -10.53
C ALA A 165 21.67 -17.17 -11.74
N SER A 166 20.49 -17.21 -12.34
CA SER A 166 20.23 -17.98 -13.57
C SER A 166 20.72 -17.34 -14.87
N GLY A 167 21.22 -16.07 -14.80
CA GLY A 167 21.56 -15.31 -16.00
C GLY A 167 20.36 -14.81 -16.82
N PHE A 168 19.14 -14.96 -16.31
CA PHE A 168 17.92 -14.55 -17.00
C PHE A 168 17.86 -13.02 -17.18
N MET A 169 18.38 -12.25 -16.22
CA MET A 169 18.42 -10.80 -16.31
C MET A 169 19.66 -10.19 -15.64
N ALA A 170 20.08 -9.03 -16.15
CA ALA A 170 21.16 -8.24 -15.54
C ALA A 170 20.69 -7.62 -14.21
N PRO A 171 21.61 -7.40 -13.24
CA PRO A 171 21.28 -6.81 -11.93
C PRO A 171 20.65 -5.40 -11.97
N THR A 172 20.86 -4.66 -13.07
CA THR A 172 20.37 -3.29 -13.29
C THR A 172 18.95 -3.22 -13.89
N SER A 173 18.28 -4.36 -14.05
CA SER A 173 16.93 -4.39 -14.63
C SER A 173 15.87 -3.90 -13.64
N ARG A 174 14.81 -3.27 -14.17
CA ARG A 174 13.59 -2.93 -13.40
C ARG A 174 12.72 -4.16 -13.16
N LEU A 175 13.33 -5.27 -12.74
CA LEU A 175 12.64 -6.55 -12.61
C LEU A 175 11.71 -6.55 -11.40
N ARG A 176 12.11 -5.91 -10.31
CA ARG A 176 11.30 -5.83 -9.07
C ARG A 176 9.99 -5.08 -9.30
N GLU A 177 10.01 -3.96 -10.03
CA GLU A 177 8.78 -3.23 -10.39
C GLU A 177 7.87 -4.08 -11.31
N ARG A 178 8.46 -4.88 -12.18
CA ARG A 178 7.69 -5.79 -13.03
C ARG A 178 7.03 -6.92 -12.22
N TRP A 179 7.72 -7.47 -11.23
CA TRP A 179 7.16 -8.43 -10.30
C TRP A 179 6.03 -7.83 -9.49
N ARG A 180 6.21 -6.66 -8.90
CA ARG A 180 5.16 -5.94 -8.16
C ARG A 180 3.92 -5.77 -9.04
N ARG A 181 4.08 -5.31 -10.28
CA ARG A 181 2.96 -5.17 -11.24
C ARG A 181 2.31 -6.50 -11.61
N LEU A 182 3.07 -7.57 -11.77
CA LEU A 182 2.53 -8.88 -12.09
C LEU A 182 1.68 -9.41 -10.93
N PHE A 183 2.23 -9.37 -9.74
CA PHE A 183 1.58 -9.92 -8.54
C PHE A 183 0.45 -9.02 -8.02
N SER A 184 0.43 -7.72 -8.32
CA SER A 184 -0.70 -6.84 -7.97
C SER A 184 -2.02 -7.21 -8.67
N ARG A 185 -1.99 -8.09 -9.66
CA ARG A 185 -3.20 -8.61 -10.31
C ARG A 185 -3.91 -9.69 -9.51
N VAL A 186 -3.25 -10.24 -8.51
CA VAL A 186 -3.83 -11.20 -7.58
C VAL A 186 -4.36 -10.43 -6.38
N PRO A 187 -5.65 -10.51 -6.05
CA PRO A 187 -6.27 -9.67 -5.01
C PRO A 187 -5.63 -9.81 -3.63
N ALA A 188 -5.19 -11.01 -3.29
CA ALA A 188 -4.40 -11.26 -2.08
C ALA A 188 -3.74 -12.64 -2.18
N PHE A 189 -2.52 -12.73 -1.65
CA PHE A 189 -1.82 -14.00 -1.46
C PHE A 189 -2.00 -14.49 -0.02
N GLU A 190 -2.09 -15.79 0.14
CA GLU A 190 -1.93 -16.41 1.44
C GLU A 190 -0.45 -16.46 1.81
N ARG A 191 -0.15 -16.36 3.10
CA ARG A 191 1.24 -16.45 3.58
C ARG A 191 1.87 -17.79 3.21
N GLU A 192 1.09 -18.86 3.20
CA GLU A 192 1.53 -20.19 2.80
C GLU A 192 1.95 -20.24 1.33
N GLU A 193 1.19 -19.63 0.42
CA GLU A 193 1.52 -19.54 -1.01
C GLU A 193 2.86 -18.81 -1.23
N VAL A 194 3.06 -17.69 -0.53
CA VAL A 194 4.31 -16.92 -0.58
C VAL A 194 5.48 -17.77 -0.06
N ASN A 195 5.28 -18.51 1.04
CA ASN A 195 6.32 -19.37 1.61
C ASN A 195 6.67 -20.55 0.70
N ILE A 196 5.69 -21.16 0.03
CA ILE A 196 5.92 -22.22 -0.98
C ILE A 196 6.76 -21.68 -2.13
N MET A 197 6.42 -20.52 -2.69
CA MET A 197 7.18 -19.90 -3.77
C MET A 197 8.61 -19.57 -3.35
N ARG A 198 8.81 -19.01 -2.16
CA ARG A 198 10.14 -18.71 -1.61
C ARG A 198 10.96 -19.97 -1.35
N GLY A 199 10.33 -21.03 -0.84
CA GLY A 199 10.97 -22.33 -0.61
C GLY A 199 11.45 -22.97 -1.92
N LEU A 200 10.62 -22.94 -2.96
CA LEU A 200 10.99 -23.42 -4.30
C LEU A 200 12.18 -22.66 -4.89
N LEU A 201 12.15 -21.34 -4.84
CA LEU A 201 13.25 -20.50 -5.33
C LEU A 201 14.56 -20.81 -4.59
N LYS A 202 14.52 -20.94 -3.26
CA LYS A 202 15.68 -21.31 -2.46
C LYS A 202 16.25 -22.68 -2.84
N ALA A 203 15.39 -23.67 -3.07
CA ALA A 203 15.79 -25.02 -3.48
C ALA A 203 16.43 -25.02 -4.88
N LEU A 204 15.90 -24.22 -5.81
CA LEU A 204 16.48 -24.06 -7.16
C LEU A 204 17.85 -23.37 -7.12
N MET A 205 17.97 -22.27 -6.39
CA MET A 205 19.24 -21.52 -6.26
C MET A 205 20.34 -22.37 -5.60
N SER A 206 20.01 -23.25 -4.65
CA SER A 206 21.01 -24.13 -4.04
C SER A 206 21.62 -25.15 -5.03
N LYS A 207 20.85 -25.54 -6.06
CA LYS A 207 21.33 -26.44 -7.12
C LYS A 207 22.16 -25.74 -8.19
N TRP A 208 21.99 -24.43 -8.38
CA TRP A 208 22.78 -23.66 -9.34
C TRP A 208 24.18 -23.29 -8.81
N ASN A 209 24.34 -23.29 -7.50
CA ASN A 209 25.61 -22.98 -6.81
C ASN A 209 26.44 -24.25 -6.50
N SER A 210 25.96 -25.44 -6.87
CA SER A 210 26.63 -26.74 -6.75
C SER A 210 27.23 -27.15 -8.08
#